data_bc16dc8aa7f3693435ab1901e3e975c7
#
_entry.id   bc16dc8aa7f3693435ab1901e3e975c7
#
_cell.length_a   1.000
_cell.length_b   1.000
_cell.length_c   1.000
_cell.angle_alpha   90.00
_cell.angle_beta   90.00
_cell.angle_gamma   90.00
#
_symmetry.space_group_name_H-M   'P 1'
#
loop_
_entity.id
_entity.type
_entity.pdbx_description
1 polymer ?
#
loop_
_entity_poly.entity_id
_entity_poly.type
_entity_poly.pdbx_seq_one_letter_code
_entity_poly.pdbx_strand_id
1 'polypeptide(L)'
;MIRKFKTPLYYIQGQGVLSDLPTMAGAFGKKIIIFTDSIIKNVIGDSIEKGFNNTELDFKVQLIEGICTHATIDKAVKYASDFEADAVIGVGGGAVMDIARSSSHKLRLPLLLCPTTASTNAPFTAIAVINDEHGHMVDALFTPFPPMAVAADTGVIIKAPTRFLRAGIGDAMSSVIELMEVNKSNDSSFLKRISNIAYRMSKDIYKILLEEGRDAVIASDSGSVSSAFENVVEAIVFSAAAGSISLSHALYEGFRQLPECDKMMHGEIVAFCSLVQLNITEEKEMFRECYSLYKSIGLPVTLKDLNVNRELLEEDYEAIVGATFKSPCMANWVKDKRSEDIVNAIKFVDAYGRE
;
A
#
# COMPACT_ATOMS: atom_id res chain seq x y z
N MET A 1 -2.14 -22.84 19.85
CA MET A 1 -1.47 -21.88 18.94
C MET A 1 -2.51 -20.84 18.51
N ILE A 2 -2.27 -19.53 18.72
CA ILE A 2 -3.18 -18.46 18.31
C ILE A 2 -2.73 -17.97 16.92
N ARG A 3 -3.66 -17.86 15.97
CA ARG A 3 -3.42 -17.32 14.63
C ARG A 3 -4.34 -16.14 14.42
N LYS A 4 -3.87 -15.11 13.70
CA LYS A 4 -4.65 -13.92 13.37
C LYS A 4 -4.83 -13.81 11.87
N PHE A 5 -6.02 -13.37 11.47
CA PHE A 5 -6.35 -12.99 10.12
C PHE A 5 -7.35 -11.83 10.20
N LYS A 6 -7.07 -10.74 9.51
CA LYS A 6 -7.93 -9.55 9.49
C LYS A 6 -8.20 -9.14 8.05
N THR A 7 -9.47 -8.96 7.72
CA THR A 7 -9.92 -8.45 6.42
C THR A 7 -11.06 -7.46 6.63
N PRO A 8 -11.34 -6.60 5.66
CA PRO A 8 -12.64 -5.91 5.58
C PRO A 8 -13.78 -6.93 5.66
N LEU A 9 -14.94 -6.45 6.10
CA LEU A 9 -16.15 -7.26 6.13
C LEU A 9 -16.69 -7.52 4.72
N TYR A 10 -16.51 -6.54 3.82
CA TYR A 10 -16.98 -6.62 2.45
C TYR A 10 -15.94 -6.05 1.48
N TYR A 11 -15.73 -6.74 0.39
CA TYR A 11 -14.91 -6.30 -0.74
C TYR A 11 -15.69 -6.49 -2.03
N ILE A 12 -15.67 -5.47 -2.90
CA ILE A 12 -16.21 -5.53 -4.25
C ILE A 12 -15.22 -4.89 -5.21
N GLN A 13 -15.01 -5.52 -6.36
CA GLN A 13 -14.15 -5.02 -7.42
C GLN A 13 -14.83 -5.22 -8.78
N GLY A 14 -14.57 -4.29 -9.68
CA GLY A 14 -15.00 -4.34 -11.07
C GLY A 14 -15.28 -2.96 -11.63
N GLN A 15 -15.55 -2.87 -12.94
CA GLN A 15 -15.88 -1.61 -13.57
C GLN A 15 -17.27 -1.13 -13.14
N GLY A 16 -17.37 0.11 -12.68
CA GLY A 16 -18.63 0.75 -12.32
C GLY A 16 -19.16 0.40 -10.93
N VAL A 17 -18.37 -0.31 -10.08
CA VAL A 17 -18.84 -0.70 -8.73
C VAL A 17 -19.11 0.49 -7.81
N LEU A 18 -18.59 1.67 -8.12
CA LEU A 18 -18.94 2.89 -7.37
C LEU A 18 -20.40 3.28 -7.50
N SER A 19 -21.15 2.75 -8.48
CA SER A 19 -22.61 2.93 -8.57
C SER A 19 -23.37 2.29 -7.39
N ASP A 20 -22.78 1.26 -6.77
CA ASP A 20 -23.37 0.56 -5.62
C ASP A 20 -22.97 1.18 -4.27
N LEU A 21 -22.10 2.20 -4.31
CA LEU A 21 -21.60 2.86 -3.10
C LEU A 21 -22.72 3.39 -2.17
N PRO A 22 -23.80 4.00 -2.67
CA PRO A 22 -24.92 4.42 -1.81
C PRO A 22 -25.60 3.25 -1.09
N THR A 23 -25.79 2.12 -1.78
CA THR A 23 -26.37 0.91 -1.19
C THR A 23 -25.48 0.35 -0.08
N MET A 24 -24.16 0.30 -0.34
CA MET A 24 -23.19 -0.13 0.66
C MET A 24 -23.16 0.81 1.87
N ALA A 25 -23.14 2.12 1.63
CA ALA A 25 -23.09 3.13 2.67
C ALA A 25 -24.35 3.13 3.54
N GLY A 26 -25.53 2.95 2.93
CA GLY A 26 -26.82 2.90 3.61
C GLY A 26 -26.95 1.76 4.62
N ALA A 27 -26.13 0.71 4.50
CA ALA A 27 -26.06 -0.35 5.49
C ALA A 27 -25.41 0.11 6.82
N PHE A 28 -24.69 1.25 6.83
CA PHE A 28 -23.93 1.75 7.97
C PHE A 28 -24.49 3.04 8.59
N GLY A 29 -25.43 3.70 7.91
CA GLY A 29 -26.05 4.92 8.43
C GLY A 29 -26.87 5.66 7.37
N LYS A 30 -27.40 6.82 7.75
CA LYS A 30 -28.18 7.69 6.86
C LYS A 30 -27.47 8.98 6.48
N LYS A 31 -26.58 9.49 7.33
CA LYS A 31 -25.77 10.68 7.10
C LYS A 31 -24.35 10.28 6.72
N ILE A 32 -24.00 10.41 5.46
CA ILE A 32 -22.74 9.90 4.91
C ILE A 32 -21.81 11.06 4.56
N ILE A 33 -20.62 11.12 5.19
CA ILE A 33 -19.59 12.06 4.75
C ILE A 33 -18.61 11.36 3.82
N ILE A 34 -18.33 11.99 2.67
CA ILE A 34 -17.43 11.47 1.63
C ILE A 34 -16.22 12.40 1.55
N PHE A 35 -15.05 11.89 1.93
CA PHE A 35 -13.79 12.59 1.76
C PHE A 35 -13.16 12.24 0.41
N THR A 36 -12.74 13.24 -0.33
CA THR A 36 -12.05 13.10 -1.61
C THR A 36 -11.13 14.31 -1.84
N ASP A 37 -10.24 14.24 -2.80
CA ASP A 37 -9.44 15.37 -3.25
C ASP A 37 -10.04 16.03 -4.50
N SER A 38 -9.51 17.20 -4.88
CA SER A 38 -10.00 17.97 -6.04
C SER A 38 -9.80 17.23 -7.37
N ILE A 39 -8.72 16.44 -7.51
CA ILE A 39 -8.44 15.69 -8.73
C ILE A 39 -9.52 14.62 -8.92
N ILE A 40 -9.77 13.84 -7.87
CA ILE A 40 -10.73 12.74 -7.93
C ILE A 40 -12.17 13.28 -8.03
N LYS A 41 -12.48 14.38 -7.33
CA LYS A 41 -13.78 15.04 -7.49
C LYS A 41 -14.05 15.42 -8.96
N ASN A 42 -13.06 15.94 -9.65
CA ASN A 42 -13.19 16.31 -11.07
C ASN A 42 -13.36 15.09 -12.00
N VAL A 43 -12.83 13.92 -11.63
CA VAL A 43 -12.87 12.70 -12.46
C VAL A 43 -14.18 11.92 -12.28
N ILE A 44 -14.68 11.79 -11.05
CA ILE A 44 -15.80 10.92 -10.69
C ILE A 44 -16.84 11.57 -9.75
N GLY A 45 -16.64 12.82 -9.32
CA GLY A 45 -17.50 13.47 -8.34
C GLY A 45 -18.97 13.51 -8.77
N ASP A 46 -19.23 13.90 -10.00
CA ASP A 46 -20.60 13.95 -10.56
C ASP A 46 -21.28 12.57 -10.55
N SER A 47 -20.51 11.51 -10.83
CA SER A 47 -21.03 10.13 -10.80
C SER A 47 -21.41 9.70 -9.37
N ILE A 48 -20.57 10.04 -8.39
CA ILE A 48 -20.83 9.76 -6.97
C ILE A 48 -22.08 10.54 -6.51
N GLU A 49 -22.08 11.87 -6.72
CA GLU A 49 -23.19 12.74 -6.31
C GLU A 49 -24.51 12.29 -6.95
N LYS A 50 -24.51 11.94 -8.24
CA LYS A 50 -25.70 11.40 -8.93
C LYS A 50 -26.16 10.08 -8.32
N GLY A 51 -25.25 9.20 -7.93
CA GLY A 51 -25.59 7.95 -7.25
C GLY A 51 -26.33 8.20 -5.94
N PHE A 52 -25.79 9.07 -5.10
CA PHE A 52 -26.38 9.40 -3.81
C PHE A 52 -27.69 10.21 -3.91
N ASN A 53 -27.80 11.14 -4.86
CA ASN A 53 -29.01 11.94 -5.09
C ASN A 53 -30.24 11.09 -5.46
N ASN A 54 -30.04 9.86 -5.90
CA ASN A 54 -31.12 8.92 -6.21
C ASN A 54 -31.55 8.07 -4.99
N THR A 55 -31.09 8.40 -3.79
CA THR A 55 -31.38 7.67 -2.56
C THR A 55 -31.97 8.60 -1.49
N GLU A 56 -32.43 8.01 -0.39
CA GLU A 56 -32.88 8.76 0.80
C GLU A 56 -31.74 9.08 1.78
N LEU A 57 -30.47 8.86 1.38
CA LEU A 57 -29.32 9.15 2.21
C LEU A 57 -29.02 10.65 2.17
N ASP A 58 -28.80 11.23 3.33
CA ASP A 58 -28.19 12.55 3.46
C ASP A 58 -26.68 12.41 3.29
N PHE A 59 -26.07 13.14 2.36
CA PHE A 59 -24.64 13.01 2.11
C PHE A 59 -23.95 14.36 1.89
N LYS A 60 -22.67 14.39 2.20
CA LYS A 60 -21.82 15.55 1.96
C LYS A 60 -20.48 15.12 1.39
N VAL A 61 -20.15 15.67 0.21
CA VAL A 61 -18.80 15.53 -0.35
C VAL A 61 -17.90 16.66 0.19
N GLN A 62 -16.85 16.28 0.87
CA GLN A 62 -15.92 17.21 1.50
C GLN A 62 -14.52 17.04 0.92
N LEU A 63 -13.96 18.12 0.36
CA LEU A 63 -12.60 18.13 -0.14
C LEU A 63 -11.60 18.10 1.01
N ILE A 64 -10.62 17.21 0.89
CA ILE A 64 -9.43 17.12 1.74
C ILE A 64 -8.22 17.13 0.83
N GLU A 65 -7.41 18.16 0.95
CA GLU A 65 -6.20 18.33 0.15
C GLU A 65 -4.95 18.03 0.97
N GLY A 66 -3.89 17.62 0.26
CA GLY A 66 -2.58 17.39 0.83
C GLY A 66 -2.37 15.99 1.39
N ILE A 67 -1.35 15.86 2.22
CA ILE A 67 -0.95 14.59 2.84
C ILE A 67 -1.64 14.37 4.18
N CYS A 68 -1.63 13.12 4.65
CA CYS A 68 -2.19 12.77 5.95
C CYS A 68 -1.30 13.31 7.08
N THR A 69 -1.74 14.38 7.73
CA THR A 69 -1.11 15.01 8.89
C THR A 69 -2.10 15.05 10.06
N HIS A 70 -1.65 15.30 11.28
CA HIS A 70 -2.57 15.53 12.41
C HIS A 70 -3.55 16.67 12.11
N ALA A 71 -3.10 17.75 11.48
CA ALA A 71 -3.94 18.89 11.13
C ALA A 71 -5.03 18.55 10.11
N THR A 72 -4.70 17.78 9.05
CA THR A 72 -5.68 17.34 8.05
C THR A 72 -6.68 16.34 8.64
N ILE A 73 -6.24 15.47 9.55
CA ILE A 73 -7.13 14.56 10.29
C ILE A 73 -8.10 15.35 11.17
N ASP A 74 -7.62 16.31 11.96
CA ASP A 74 -8.49 17.11 12.85
C ASP A 74 -9.51 17.93 12.05
N LYS A 75 -9.13 18.43 10.87
CA LYS A 75 -10.04 19.10 9.94
C LYS A 75 -11.13 18.11 9.44
N ALA A 76 -10.76 16.90 9.07
CA ALA A 76 -11.71 15.87 8.64
C ALA A 76 -12.66 15.45 9.77
N VAL A 77 -12.14 15.29 11.00
CA VAL A 77 -12.96 15.04 12.20
C VAL A 77 -13.99 16.15 12.40
N LYS A 78 -13.55 17.42 12.30
CA LYS A 78 -14.47 18.55 12.43
C LYS A 78 -15.57 18.54 11.38
N TYR A 79 -15.23 18.28 10.12
CA TYR A 79 -16.24 18.22 9.04
C TYR A 79 -17.27 17.10 9.27
N ALA A 80 -16.82 15.91 9.69
CA ALA A 80 -17.71 14.80 9.97
C ALA A 80 -18.60 15.07 11.19
N SER A 81 -18.05 15.69 12.25
CA SER A 81 -18.80 16.06 13.45
C SER A 81 -19.84 17.16 13.18
N ASP A 82 -19.47 18.22 12.45
CA ASP A 82 -20.38 19.32 12.10
C ASP A 82 -21.57 18.84 11.23
N PHE A 83 -21.34 17.80 10.43
CA PHE A 83 -22.38 17.14 9.62
C PHE A 83 -23.17 16.10 10.39
N GLU A 84 -22.74 15.73 11.61
CA GLU A 84 -23.28 14.61 12.39
C GLU A 84 -23.28 13.29 11.61
N ALA A 85 -22.15 12.99 10.95
CA ALA A 85 -22.05 11.82 10.08
C ALA A 85 -22.23 10.50 10.84
N ASP A 86 -22.96 9.54 10.24
CA ASP A 86 -23.10 8.17 10.72
C ASP A 86 -22.00 7.25 10.18
N ALA A 87 -21.45 7.57 8.99
CA ALA A 87 -20.38 6.80 8.35
C ALA A 87 -19.44 7.71 7.55
N VAL A 88 -18.20 7.26 7.38
CA VAL A 88 -17.16 7.93 6.61
C VAL A 88 -16.83 7.11 5.37
N ILE A 89 -16.78 7.76 4.21
CA ILE A 89 -16.26 7.18 2.98
C ILE A 89 -15.02 7.95 2.57
N GLY A 90 -13.92 7.25 2.26
CA GLY A 90 -12.73 7.81 1.63
C GLY A 90 -12.65 7.39 0.17
N VAL A 91 -12.72 8.34 -0.76
CA VAL A 91 -12.60 8.10 -2.21
C VAL A 91 -11.35 8.81 -2.72
N GLY A 92 -10.29 8.05 -2.96
CA GLY A 92 -9.01 8.68 -3.33
C GLY A 92 -7.81 7.75 -3.25
N GLY A 93 -6.63 8.35 -3.30
CA GLY A 93 -5.36 7.66 -3.07
C GLY A 93 -5.05 7.48 -1.59
N GLY A 94 -3.82 7.02 -1.28
CA GLY A 94 -3.37 6.70 0.08
C GLY A 94 -3.63 7.79 1.11
N ALA A 95 -3.32 9.05 0.79
CA ALA A 95 -3.51 10.18 1.71
C ALA A 95 -4.98 10.37 2.12
N VAL A 96 -5.90 10.36 1.16
CA VAL A 96 -7.35 10.48 1.42
C VAL A 96 -7.83 9.29 2.25
N MET A 97 -7.38 8.08 1.93
CA MET A 97 -7.76 6.86 2.67
C MET A 97 -7.26 6.90 4.12
N ASP A 98 -6.04 7.37 4.36
CA ASP A 98 -5.48 7.45 5.70
C ASP A 98 -6.14 8.55 6.55
N ILE A 99 -6.49 9.70 5.94
CA ILE A 99 -7.27 10.74 6.61
C ILE A 99 -8.67 10.23 6.95
N ALA A 100 -9.35 9.57 6.01
CA ALA A 100 -10.67 8.98 6.24
C ALA A 100 -10.64 7.93 7.34
N ARG A 101 -9.63 7.05 7.34
CA ARG A 101 -9.44 6.02 8.39
C ARG A 101 -9.18 6.65 9.75
N SER A 102 -8.32 7.65 9.82
CA SER A 102 -7.96 8.31 11.07
C SER A 102 -9.14 9.07 11.66
N SER A 103 -9.90 9.80 10.83
CA SER A 103 -11.09 10.53 11.28
C SER A 103 -12.21 9.60 11.71
N SER A 104 -12.49 8.55 10.93
CA SER A 104 -13.46 7.48 11.28
C SER A 104 -13.12 6.85 12.63
N HIS A 105 -11.85 6.51 12.85
CA HIS A 105 -11.39 5.92 14.12
C HIS A 105 -11.60 6.87 15.31
N LYS A 106 -11.22 8.15 15.18
CA LYS A 106 -11.41 9.15 16.25
C LYS A 106 -12.90 9.32 16.61
N LEU A 107 -13.77 9.26 15.61
CA LEU A 107 -15.23 9.42 15.79
C LEU A 107 -15.95 8.10 16.09
N ARG A 108 -15.26 6.97 15.97
CA ARG A 108 -15.84 5.61 16.09
C ARG A 108 -16.96 5.34 15.07
N LEU A 109 -16.81 5.86 13.87
CA LEU A 109 -17.75 5.68 12.78
C LEU A 109 -17.33 4.53 11.88
N PRO A 110 -18.28 3.84 11.21
CA PRO A 110 -17.96 2.91 10.11
C PRO A 110 -17.15 3.59 9.01
N LEU A 111 -16.20 2.86 8.42
CA LEU A 111 -15.34 3.33 7.35
C LEU A 111 -15.53 2.49 6.09
N LEU A 112 -15.78 3.14 4.96
CA LEU A 112 -15.72 2.56 3.63
C LEU A 112 -14.56 3.22 2.85
N LEU A 113 -13.81 2.45 2.08
CA LEU A 113 -12.73 2.98 1.25
C LEU A 113 -12.94 2.62 -0.22
N CYS A 114 -12.75 3.61 -1.08
CA CYS A 114 -12.81 3.47 -2.52
C CYS A 114 -11.48 3.94 -3.10
N PRO A 115 -10.50 3.02 -3.27
CA PRO A 115 -9.23 3.37 -3.86
C PRO A 115 -9.40 3.80 -5.32
N THR A 116 -8.76 4.89 -5.70
CA THR A 116 -8.75 5.40 -7.08
C THR A 116 -7.43 5.11 -7.80
N THR A 117 -6.50 4.50 -7.09
CA THR A 117 -5.22 4.01 -7.60
C THR A 117 -4.92 2.65 -6.97
N ALA A 118 -4.17 1.81 -7.66
CA ALA A 118 -3.66 0.54 -7.13
C ALA A 118 -2.16 0.68 -6.80
N SER A 119 -1.79 1.69 -6.00
CA SER A 119 -0.39 2.01 -5.70
C SER A 119 0.15 1.35 -4.43
N THR A 120 -0.73 0.75 -3.63
CA THR A 120 -0.42 0.17 -2.31
C THR A 120 -1.57 -0.71 -1.84
N ASN A 121 -1.30 -1.54 -0.85
CA ASN A 121 -2.28 -2.37 -0.18
C ASN A 121 -3.05 -1.65 0.96
N ALA A 122 -2.84 -0.36 1.13
CA ALA A 122 -3.48 0.45 2.18
C ALA A 122 -5.01 0.32 2.30
N PRO A 123 -5.79 0.10 1.20
CA PRO A 123 -7.24 -0.07 1.34
C PRO A 123 -7.66 -1.17 2.31
N PHE A 124 -6.87 -2.24 2.44
CA PHE A 124 -7.17 -3.40 3.28
C PHE A 124 -6.50 -3.36 4.66
N THR A 125 -5.62 -2.41 4.90
CA THR A 125 -4.88 -2.35 6.17
C THR A 125 -5.72 -1.78 7.31
N ALA A 126 -5.27 -2.04 8.53
CA ALA A 126 -5.76 -1.40 9.76
C ALA A 126 -4.75 -0.35 10.25
N ILE A 127 -4.02 0.29 9.33
CA ILE A 127 -2.95 1.24 9.62
C ILE A 127 -3.19 2.49 8.78
N ALA A 128 -3.01 3.67 9.39
CA ALA A 128 -2.86 4.94 8.69
C ALA A 128 -1.49 5.52 8.99
N VAL A 129 -0.80 5.99 7.96
CA VAL A 129 0.49 6.66 8.08
C VAL A 129 0.24 8.15 8.27
N ILE A 130 0.81 8.73 9.31
CA ILE A 130 0.70 10.16 9.62
C ILE A 130 2.06 10.80 9.37
N ASN A 131 2.06 11.84 8.55
CA ASN A 131 3.26 12.53 8.12
C ASN A 131 3.35 13.94 8.73
N ASP A 132 4.55 14.50 8.71
CA ASP A 132 4.76 15.93 8.85
C ASP A 132 4.40 16.68 7.54
N GLU A 133 4.56 18.02 7.54
CA GLU A 133 4.27 18.86 6.37
C GLU A 133 5.23 18.63 5.19
N HIS A 134 6.35 17.94 5.43
CA HIS A 134 7.36 17.59 4.43
C HIS A 134 7.17 16.19 3.84
N GLY A 135 6.18 15.42 4.36
CA GLY A 135 5.89 14.06 3.90
C GLY A 135 6.74 12.98 4.58
N HIS A 136 7.42 13.29 5.68
CA HIS A 136 8.10 12.30 6.50
C HIS A 136 7.12 11.70 7.50
N MET A 137 7.15 10.38 7.65
CA MET A 137 6.33 9.69 8.63
C MET A 137 6.75 10.10 10.06
N VAL A 138 5.79 10.61 10.82
CA VAL A 138 5.99 11.00 12.22
C VAL A 138 5.22 10.11 13.18
N ASP A 139 4.15 9.44 12.71
CA ASP A 139 3.32 8.56 13.51
C ASP A 139 2.63 7.51 12.64
N ALA A 140 2.12 6.45 13.26
CA ALA A 140 1.29 5.44 12.64
C ALA A 140 0.10 5.10 13.53
N LEU A 141 -1.09 5.36 13.03
CA LEU A 141 -2.31 4.97 13.72
C LEU A 141 -2.67 3.52 13.42
N PHE A 142 -2.72 2.69 14.46
CA PHE A 142 -3.19 1.31 14.35
C PHE A 142 -4.66 1.25 14.79
N THR A 143 -5.55 0.92 13.85
CA THR A 143 -6.96 0.71 14.15
C THR A 143 -7.22 -0.75 14.57
N PRO A 144 -8.25 -1.02 15.39
CA PRO A 144 -8.58 -2.39 15.80
C PRO A 144 -8.93 -3.30 14.63
N PHE A 145 -9.56 -2.74 13.60
CA PHE A 145 -10.07 -3.43 12.42
C PHE A 145 -9.72 -2.69 11.14
N PRO A 146 -9.59 -3.41 9.99
CA PRO A 146 -9.62 -2.80 8.66
C PRO A 146 -10.94 -2.04 8.43
N PRO A 147 -11.09 -1.33 7.28
CA PRO A 147 -12.38 -0.72 6.95
C PRO A 147 -13.51 -1.75 6.90
N MET A 148 -14.75 -1.29 7.08
CA MET A 148 -15.92 -2.18 6.98
C MET A 148 -16.11 -2.67 5.55
N ALA A 149 -15.87 -1.81 4.57
CA ALA A 149 -15.99 -2.18 3.17
C ALA A 149 -14.91 -1.51 2.31
N VAL A 150 -14.55 -2.17 1.20
CA VAL A 150 -13.68 -1.63 0.16
C VAL A 150 -14.37 -1.85 -1.19
N ALA A 151 -14.51 -0.77 -1.97
CA ALA A 151 -15.02 -0.79 -3.33
C ALA A 151 -13.93 -0.33 -4.31
N ALA A 152 -13.33 -1.27 -5.04
CA ALA A 152 -12.27 -1.03 -6.01
C ALA A 152 -12.85 -0.95 -7.43
N ASP A 153 -13.11 0.26 -7.91
CA ASP A 153 -13.62 0.47 -9.26
C ASP A 153 -12.48 0.43 -10.28
N THR A 154 -12.35 -0.69 -10.99
CA THR A 154 -11.29 -0.89 -11.98
C THR A 154 -11.42 0.06 -13.18
N GLY A 155 -12.63 0.53 -13.50
CA GLY A 155 -12.85 1.56 -14.51
C GLY A 155 -12.37 2.96 -14.07
N VAL A 156 -12.21 3.18 -12.78
CA VAL A 156 -11.59 4.39 -12.21
C VAL A 156 -10.09 4.20 -12.09
N ILE A 157 -9.65 3.10 -11.48
CA ILE A 157 -8.23 2.80 -11.22
C ILE A 157 -7.41 2.78 -12.51
N ILE A 158 -7.96 2.27 -13.63
CA ILE A 158 -7.27 2.20 -14.93
C ILE A 158 -6.92 3.60 -15.50
N LYS A 159 -7.61 4.66 -15.06
CA LYS A 159 -7.35 6.04 -15.50
C LYS A 159 -6.19 6.69 -14.77
N ALA A 160 -5.73 6.10 -13.70
CA ALA A 160 -4.57 6.59 -12.96
C ALA A 160 -3.28 6.35 -13.76
N PRO A 161 -2.24 7.18 -13.61
CA PRO A 161 -0.94 6.92 -14.23
C PRO A 161 -0.43 5.52 -13.88
N THR A 162 0.04 4.76 -14.87
CA THR A 162 0.53 3.38 -14.71
C THR A 162 1.64 3.23 -13.67
N ARG A 163 2.37 4.31 -13.38
CA ARG A 163 3.37 4.34 -12.31
C ARG A 163 2.79 3.91 -10.96
N PHE A 164 1.52 4.24 -10.68
CA PHE A 164 0.84 3.82 -9.44
C PHE A 164 0.65 2.30 -9.40
N LEU A 165 0.23 1.68 -10.50
CA LEU A 165 0.08 0.23 -10.57
C LEU A 165 1.43 -0.48 -10.39
N ARG A 166 2.48 0.02 -11.05
CA ARG A 166 3.85 -0.50 -10.90
C ARG A 166 4.30 -0.45 -9.44
N ALA A 167 4.11 0.69 -8.77
CA ALA A 167 4.42 0.83 -7.36
C ALA A 167 3.60 -0.16 -6.49
N GLY A 168 2.31 -0.35 -6.78
CA GLY A 168 1.48 -1.33 -6.09
C GLY A 168 1.96 -2.76 -6.25
N ILE A 169 2.43 -3.14 -7.44
CA ILE A 169 3.05 -4.46 -7.67
C ILE A 169 4.30 -4.61 -6.78
N GLY A 170 5.14 -3.58 -6.71
CA GLY A 170 6.34 -3.59 -5.86
C GLY A 170 6.02 -3.72 -4.36
N ASP A 171 5.03 -2.97 -3.88
CA ASP A 171 4.55 -3.03 -2.49
C ASP A 171 3.95 -4.41 -2.14
N ALA A 172 3.06 -4.91 -3.00
CA ALA A 172 2.44 -6.22 -2.79
C ALA A 172 3.45 -7.37 -2.84
N MET A 173 4.38 -7.33 -3.80
CA MET A 173 5.43 -8.35 -3.95
C MET A 173 6.33 -8.38 -2.71
N SER A 174 6.78 -7.22 -2.23
CA SER A 174 7.61 -7.15 -1.02
C SER A 174 6.87 -7.70 0.21
N SER A 175 5.60 -7.32 0.39
CA SER A 175 4.77 -7.77 1.52
C SER A 175 4.61 -9.30 1.57
N VAL A 176 4.38 -9.94 0.43
CA VAL A 176 4.21 -11.41 0.39
C VAL A 176 5.53 -12.15 0.53
N ILE A 177 6.65 -11.60 0.01
CA ILE A 177 8.00 -12.14 0.23
C ILE A 177 8.34 -12.12 1.72
N GLU A 178 8.09 -11.00 2.38
CA GLU A 178 8.34 -10.86 3.82
C GLU A 178 7.49 -11.82 4.64
N LEU A 179 6.21 -12.03 4.27
CA LEU A 179 5.39 -13.02 4.94
C LEU A 179 5.95 -14.44 4.79
N MET A 180 6.37 -14.81 3.58
CA MET A 180 6.95 -16.12 3.33
C MET A 180 8.22 -16.35 4.14
N GLU A 181 9.05 -15.30 4.31
CA GLU A 181 10.26 -15.39 5.14
C GLU A 181 9.93 -15.48 6.63
N VAL A 182 9.03 -14.65 7.14
CA VAL A 182 8.58 -14.71 8.54
C VAL A 182 7.99 -16.07 8.88
N ASN A 183 7.29 -16.72 7.94
CA ASN A 183 6.71 -18.04 8.15
C ASN A 183 7.75 -19.17 8.26
N LYS A 184 8.98 -18.98 7.77
CA LYS A 184 10.08 -19.93 7.96
C LYS A 184 10.62 -19.93 9.38
N SER A 185 10.31 -18.88 10.17
CA SER A 185 10.73 -18.76 11.56
C SER A 185 9.96 -19.73 12.45
N ASN A 186 10.68 -20.45 13.31
CA ASN A 186 10.10 -21.25 14.39
C ASN A 186 9.73 -20.40 15.64
N ASP A 187 9.85 -19.09 15.57
CA ASP A 187 9.55 -18.19 16.67
C ASP A 187 8.04 -18.16 16.94
N SER A 188 7.67 -18.49 18.18
CA SER A 188 6.29 -18.52 18.65
C SER A 188 5.78 -17.17 19.14
N SER A 189 6.55 -16.08 18.98
CA SER A 189 6.15 -14.75 19.41
C SER A 189 4.84 -14.30 18.77
N PHE A 190 4.11 -13.46 19.45
CA PHE A 190 2.78 -13.01 19.03
C PHE A 190 2.76 -12.32 17.65
N LEU A 191 3.81 -11.61 17.30
CA LEU A 191 3.95 -10.88 16.01
C LEU A 191 4.17 -11.83 14.83
N LYS A 192 4.73 -13.00 15.07
CA LYS A 192 5.09 -14.00 14.07
C LYS A 192 4.04 -15.11 13.89
N ARG A 193 2.82 -14.95 14.44
CA ARG A 193 1.74 -15.95 14.32
C ARG A 193 0.88 -15.68 13.10
N ILE A 194 1.34 -16.17 11.98
CA ILE A 194 0.67 -16.02 10.69
C ILE A 194 -0.42 -17.08 10.56
N SER A 195 -1.56 -16.69 9.98
CA SER A 195 -2.61 -17.60 9.55
C SER A 195 -2.10 -18.49 8.40
N ASN A 196 -2.38 -19.81 8.44
CA ASN A 196 -2.07 -20.68 7.31
C ASN A 196 -2.79 -20.26 6.02
N ILE A 197 -3.96 -19.65 6.14
CA ILE A 197 -4.69 -19.12 4.99
C ILE A 197 -3.92 -17.94 4.42
N ALA A 198 -3.49 -16.98 5.25
CA ALA A 198 -2.67 -15.85 4.79
C ALA A 198 -1.40 -16.33 4.07
N TYR A 199 -0.72 -17.35 4.62
CA TYR A 199 0.47 -17.92 3.99
C TYR A 199 0.19 -18.61 2.63
N ARG A 200 -0.98 -19.24 2.45
CA ARG A 200 -1.37 -19.79 1.15
C ARG A 200 -1.73 -18.67 0.17
N MET A 201 -2.51 -17.70 0.62
CA MET A 201 -2.83 -16.51 -0.19
C MET A 201 -1.58 -15.78 -0.65
N SER A 202 -0.54 -15.64 0.19
CA SER A 202 0.69 -14.97 -0.23
C SER A 202 1.37 -15.67 -1.40
N LYS A 203 1.31 -17.00 -1.49
CA LYS A 203 1.85 -17.74 -2.63
C LYS A 203 1.05 -17.54 -3.90
N ASP A 204 -0.29 -17.50 -3.79
CA ASP A 204 -1.16 -17.27 -4.93
C ASP A 204 -1.00 -15.83 -5.43
N ILE A 205 -0.94 -14.85 -4.52
CA ILE A 205 -0.67 -13.44 -4.85
C ILE A 205 0.70 -13.30 -5.55
N TYR A 206 1.75 -13.91 -5.00
CA TYR A 206 3.07 -13.92 -5.61
C TYR A 206 3.02 -14.42 -7.05
N LYS A 207 2.33 -15.54 -7.27
CA LYS A 207 2.18 -16.16 -8.59
C LYS A 207 1.41 -15.25 -9.56
N ILE A 208 0.28 -14.68 -9.14
CA ILE A 208 -0.50 -13.74 -9.96
C ILE A 208 0.36 -12.55 -10.38
N LEU A 209 1.10 -11.94 -9.44
CA LEU A 209 1.95 -10.80 -9.74
C LEU A 209 3.08 -11.15 -10.73
N LEU A 210 3.67 -12.34 -10.62
CA LEU A 210 4.70 -12.79 -11.56
C LEU A 210 4.15 -13.09 -12.95
N GLU A 211 3.02 -13.77 -13.04
CA GLU A 211 2.47 -14.25 -14.30
C GLU A 211 1.72 -13.14 -15.06
N GLU A 212 1.01 -12.27 -14.35
CA GLU A 212 0.08 -11.30 -14.93
C GLU A 212 0.53 -9.83 -14.76
N GLY A 213 1.54 -9.56 -13.93
CA GLY A 213 1.97 -8.20 -13.60
C GLY A 213 2.38 -7.38 -14.82
N ARG A 214 3.10 -7.98 -15.78
CA ARG A 214 3.49 -7.31 -17.01
C ARG A 214 2.27 -7.00 -17.90
N ASP A 215 1.37 -7.94 -18.07
CA ASP A 215 0.17 -7.76 -18.88
C ASP A 215 -0.78 -6.75 -18.28
N ALA A 216 -0.88 -6.70 -16.95
CA ALA A 216 -1.62 -5.66 -16.23
C ALA A 216 -1.04 -4.26 -16.45
N VAL A 217 0.29 -4.12 -16.47
CA VAL A 217 0.96 -2.84 -16.79
C VAL A 217 0.69 -2.43 -18.22
N ILE A 218 0.75 -3.35 -19.20
CA ILE A 218 0.41 -3.08 -20.61
C ILE A 218 -1.06 -2.66 -20.73
N ALA A 219 -1.98 -3.33 -20.04
CA ALA A 219 -3.39 -2.97 -20.00
C ALA A 219 -3.59 -1.55 -19.42
N SER A 220 -2.88 -1.22 -18.33
CA SER A 220 -2.90 0.13 -17.74
C SER A 220 -2.37 1.19 -18.70
N ASP A 221 -1.24 0.94 -19.38
CA ASP A 221 -0.66 1.88 -20.35
C ASP A 221 -1.60 2.11 -21.54
N SER A 222 -2.40 1.12 -21.91
CA SER A 222 -3.40 1.21 -23.00
C SER A 222 -4.76 1.76 -22.54
N GLY A 223 -4.99 1.94 -21.24
CA GLY A 223 -6.26 2.36 -20.67
C GLY A 223 -7.39 1.33 -20.84
N SER A 224 -7.05 0.04 -21.01
CA SER A 224 -8.00 -1.04 -21.27
C SER A 224 -8.03 -2.03 -20.12
N VAL A 225 -9.16 -2.10 -19.41
CA VAL A 225 -9.33 -3.08 -18.33
C VAL A 225 -9.33 -4.50 -18.91
N SER A 226 -8.38 -5.30 -18.48
CA SER A 226 -8.24 -6.73 -18.83
C SER A 226 -8.37 -7.59 -17.58
N SER A 227 -8.55 -8.90 -17.74
CA SER A 227 -8.54 -9.83 -16.61
C SER A 227 -7.22 -9.78 -15.82
N ALA A 228 -6.08 -9.66 -16.50
CA ALA A 228 -4.79 -9.51 -15.84
C ALA A 228 -4.72 -8.22 -15.00
N PHE A 229 -5.27 -7.10 -15.50
CA PHE A 229 -5.35 -5.87 -14.72
C PHE A 229 -6.22 -6.05 -13.47
N GLU A 230 -7.39 -6.66 -13.59
CA GLU A 230 -8.29 -6.91 -12.46
C GLU A 230 -7.65 -7.85 -11.44
N ASN A 231 -7.06 -8.96 -11.88
CA ASN A 231 -6.38 -9.92 -11.01
C ASN A 231 -5.21 -9.28 -10.25
N VAL A 232 -4.43 -8.43 -10.91
CA VAL A 232 -3.30 -7.74 -10.27
C VAL A 232 -3.78 -6.67 -9.30
N VAL A 233 -4.85 -5.91 -9.59
CA VAL A 233 -5.45 -4.97 -8.64
C VAL A 233 -5.94 -5.71 -7.40
N GLU A 234 -6.64 -6.82 -7.56
CA GLU A 234 -7.09 -7.68 -6.44
C GLU A 234 -5.89 -8.19 -5.63
N ALA A 235 -4.86 -8.73 -6.29
CA ALA A 235 -3.65 -9.23 -5.64
C ALA A 235 -2.95 -8.12 -4.81
N ILE A 236 -2.84 -6.89 -5.34
CA ILE A 236 -2.29 -5.75 -4.61
C ILE A 236 -3.09 -5.47 -3.34
N VAL A 237 -4.41 -5.36 -3.46
CA VAL A 237 -5.29 -5.03 -2.33
C VAL A 237 -5.23 -6.12 -1.26
N PHE A 238 -5.33 -7.39 -1.65
CA PHE A 238 -5.34 -8.52 -0.72
C PHE A 238 -3.97 -8.82 -0.11
N SER A 239 -2.88 -8.30 -0.67
CA SER A 239 -1.54 -8.47 -0.09
C SER A 239 -1.44 -7.93 1.34
N ALA A 240 -2.29 -6.95 1.72
CA ALA A 240 -2.37 -6.47 3.11
C ALA A 240 -2.83 -7.54 4.11
N ALA A 241 -3.74 -8.43 3.70
CA ALA A 241 -4.22 -9.52 4.55
C ALA A 241 -3.30 -10.74 4.53
N ALA A 242 -2.56 -10.90 3.43
CA ALA A 242 -1.66 -12.02 3.16
C ALA A 242 -0.18 -11.60 3.16
N GLY A 243 0.15 -10.42 3.64
CA GLY A 243 1.49 -9.87 3.70
C GLY A 243 2.02 -9.69 5.13
N SER A 244 3.25 -9.27 5.21
CA SER A 244 3.94 -8.85 6.42
C SER A 244 4.85 -7.67 6.10
N ILE A 245 5.40 -7.03 7.11
CA ILE A 245 6.44 -6.03 7.01
C ILE A 245 7.67 -6.52 7.78
N SER A 246 8.84 -6.45 7.17
CA SER A 246 10.09 -6.92 7.76
C SER A 246 11.27 -6.12 7.20
N LEU A 247 12.30 -6.78 6.66
CA LEU A 247 13.53 -6.11 6.20
C LEU A 247 13.31 -5.19 5.01
N SER A 248 12.50 -5.56 4.02
CA SER A 248 12.26 -4.70 2.84
C SER A 248 11.63 -3.38 3.23
N HIS A 249 10.62 -3.41 4.11
CA HIS A 249 9.99 -2.19 4.64
C HIS A 249 10.90 -1.45 5.64
N ALA A 250 11.78 -2.14 6.36
CA ALA A 250 12.78 -1.48 7.19
C ALA A 250 13.84 -0.76 6.35
N LEU A 251 14.28 -1.37 5.25
CA LEU A 251 15.20 -0.76 4.28
C LEU A 251 14.59 0.47 3.59
N TYR A 252 13.26 0.46 3.36
CA TYR A 252 12.57 1.66 2.88
C TYR A 252 12.86 2.88 3.77
N GLU A 253 12.77 2.74 5.09
CA GLU A 253 13.09 3.81 6.03
C GLU A 253 14.58 4.21 5.94
N GLY A 254 15.44 3.25 5.63
CA GLY A 254 16.85 3.49 5.35
C GLY A 254 17.07 4.34 4.09
N PHE A 255 16.48 3.93 2.95
CA PHE A 255 16.61 4.67 1.69
C PHE A 255 15.95 6.05 1.73
N ARG A 256 14.94 6.26 2.59
CA ARG A 256 14.35 7.59 2.84
C ARG A 256 15.32 8.57 3.51
N GLN A 257 16.49 8.14 3.98
CA GLN A 257 17.54 9.04 4.44
C GLN A 257 18.31 9.71 3.27
N LEU A 258 18.14 9.20 2.05
CA LEU A 258 18.75 9.76 0.86
C LEU A 258 17.78 10.75 0.19
N PRO A 259 18.15 12.05 0.06
CA PRO A 259 17.27 13.07 -0.57
C PRO A 259 16.86 12.71 -2.01
N GLU A 260 17.69 11.95 -2.72
CA GLU A 260 17.41 11.48 -4.09
C GLU A 260 16.14 10.62 -4.16
N CYS A 261 15.84 9.91 -3.07
CA CYS A 261 14.67 9.01 -2.97
C CYS A 261 13.36 9.73 -2.61
N ASP A 262 13.36 11.04 -2.29
CA ASP A 262 12.17 11.78 -1.83
C ASP A 262 11.01 11.76 -2.83
N LYS A 263 11.29 11.71 -4.12
CA LYS A 263 10.28 11.70 -5.20
C LYS A 263 9.89 10.28 -5.63
N MET A 264 10.50 9.28 -5.02
CA MET A 264 10.14 7.89 -5.29
C MET A 264 8.88 7.49 -4.52
N MET A 265 8.07 6.66 -5.16
CA MET A 265 6.91 6.09 -4.47
C MET A 265 7.35 4.97 -3.51
N HIS A 266 6.57 4.76 -2.46
CA HIS A 266 6.82 3.69 -1.49
C HIS A 266 7.10 2.34 -2.16
N GLY A 267 6.19 1.91 -3.05
CA GLY A 267 6.30 0.63 -3.74
C GLY A 267 7.50 0.51 -4.67
N GLU A 268 8.00 1.62 -5.21
CA GLU A 268 9.23 1.63 -6.02
C GLU A 268 10.46 1.33 -5.15
N ILE A 269 10.57 1.97 -4.00
CA ILE A 269 11.70 1.76 -3.08
C ILE A 269 11.66 0.34 -2.49
N VAL A 270 10.49 -0.11 -2.00
CA VAL A 270 10.41 -1.44 -1.39
C VAL A 270 10.58 -2.58 -2.41
N ALA A 271 10.31 -2.34 -3.70
CA ALA A 271 10.64 -3.30 -4.76
C ALA A 271 12.16 -3.55 -4.82
N PHE A 272 12.98 -2.50 -4.88
CA PHE A 272 14.44 -2.64 -4.79
C PHE A 272 14.86 -3.29 -3.48
N CYS A 273 14.29 -2.86 -2.36
CA CYS A 273 14.58 -3.43 -1.04
C CYS A 273 14.24 -4.92 -0.94
N SER A 274 13.20 -5.38 -1.65
CA SER A 274 12.86 -6.81 -1.67
C SER A 274 13.93 -7.65 -2.39
N LEU A 275 14.57 -7.13 -3.42
CA LEU A 275 15.73 -7.79 -4.04
C LEU A 275 16.92 -7.86 -3.08
N VAL A 276 17.16 -6.79 -2.30
CA VAL A 276 18.19 -6.79 -1.25
C VAL A 276 17.87 -7.86 -0.21
N GLN A 277 16.64 -7.94 0.26
CA GLN A 277 16.22 -8.99 1.20
C GLN A 277 16.41 -10.39 0.63
N LEU A 278 15.97 -10.65 -0.61
CA LEU A 278 16.10 -11.95 -1.27
C LEU A 278 17.58 -12.37 -1.45
N ASN A 279 18.48 -11.40 -1.68
CA ASN A 279 19.90 -11.68 -1.71
C ASN A 279 20.43 -12.11 -0.33
N ILE A 280 20.07 -11.40 0.75
CA ILE A 280 20.49 -11.74 2.13
C ILE A 280 19.91 -13.12 2.55
N THR A 281 18.69 -13.44 2.12
CA THR A 281 18.07 -14.73 2.45
C THR A 281 18.50 -15.87 1.56
N GLU A 282 19.31 -15.59 0.53
CA GLU A 282 19.81 -16.56 -0.46
C GLU A 282 18.72 -17.23 -1.29
N GLU A 283 17.57 -16.57 -1.44
CA GLU A 283 16.42 -17.02 -2.24
C GLU A 283 16.65 -16.74 -3.74
N LYS A 284 17.61 -17.45 -4.33
CA LYS A 284 18.14 -17.17 -5.67
C LYS A 284 17.09 -17.26 -6.80
N GLU A 285 16.14 -18.19 -6.70
CA GLU A 285 15.07 -18.37 -7.69
C GLU A 285 14.10 -17.18 -7.63
N MET A 286 13.57 -16.89 -6.44
CA MET A 286 12.68 -15.74 -6.24
C MET A 286 13.36 -14.42 -6.59
N PHE A 287 14.66 -14.28 -6.31
CA PHE A 287 15.43 -13.10 -6.71
C PHE A 287 15.40 -12.90 -8.24
N ARG A 288 15.67 -13.96 -9.02
CA ARG A 288 15.66 -13.88 -10.49
C ARG A 288 14.28 -13.60 -11.04
N GLU A 289 13.24 -14.22 -10.50
CA GLU A 289 11.85 -14.02 -10.89
C GLU A 289 11.43 -12.56 -10.64
N CYS A 290 11.65 -12.06 -9.42
CA CYS A 290 11.32 -10.67 -9.06
C CYS A 290 12.13 -9.66 -9.89
N TYR A 291 13.43 -9.89 -10.06
CA TYR A 291 14.29 -9.05 -10.89
C TYR A 291 13.78 -8.95 -12.34
N SER A 292 13.43 -10.10 -12.93
CA SER A 292 12.92 -10.16 -14.31
C SER A 292 11.60 -9.40 -14.45
N LEU A 293 10.67 -9.61 -13.51
CA LEU A 293 9.42 -8.86 -13.48
C LEU A 293 9.69 -7.36 -13.33
N TYR A 294 10.44 -6.94 -12.32
CA TYR A 294 10.69 -5.53 -12.02
C TYR A 294 11.33 -4.81 -13.20
N LYS A 295 12.37 -5.40 -13.79
CA LYS A 295 13.02 -4.86 -14.99
C LYS A 295 12.03 -4.72 -16.16
N SER A 296 11.16 -5.73 -16.37
CA SER A 296 10.19 -5.76 -17.48
C SER A 296 9.09 -4.70 -17.36
N ILE A 297 8.73 -4.29 -16.13
CA ILE A 297 7.68 -3.30 -15.87
C ILE A 297 8.22 -1.93 -15.45
N GLY A 298 9.56 -1.75 -15.40
CA GLY A 298 10.20 -0.48 -15.06
C GLY A 298 10.15 -0.14 -13.59
N LEU A 299 10.12 -1.12 -12.69
CA LEU A 299 10.42 -0.94 -11.27
C LEU A 299 11.94 -0.88 -11.04
N PRO A 300 12.40 -0.18 -9.98
CA PRO A 300 13.83 -0.04 -9.70
C PRO A 300 14.54 -1.39 -9.45
N VAL A 301 15.64 -1.59 -10.16
CA VAL A 301 16.57 -2.72 -9.97
C VAL A 301 18.02 -2.27 -9.76
N THR A 302 18.26 -0.94 -9.84
CA THR A 302 19.54 -0.31 -9.55
C THR A 302 19.37 0.90 -8.64
N LEU A 303 20.46 1.36 -8.02
CA LEU A 303 20.47 2.64 -7.28
C LEU A 303 20.14 3.82 -8.21
N LYS A 304 20.56 3.76 -9.47
CA LYS A 304 20.23 4.78 -10.47
C LYS A 304 18.72 4.89 -10.70
N ASP A 305 18.00 3.77 -10.70
CA ASP A 305 16.54 3.75 -10.86
C ASP A 305 15.84 4.38 -9.64
N LEU A 306 16.50 4.42 -8.48
CA LEU A 306 16.08 5.15 -7.28
C LEU A 306 16.52 6.63 -7.29
N ASN A 307 16.94 7.17 -8.45
CA ASN A 307 17.49 8.51 -8.65
C ASN A 307 18.86 8.76 -8.00
N VAL A 308 19.52 7.75 -7.43
CA VAL A 308 20.86 7.86 -6.86
C VAL A 308 21.87 7.76 -7.99
N ASN A 309 22.26 8.92 -8.55
CA ASN A 309 23.16 9.03 -9.72
C ASN A 309 24.64 9.25 -9.34
N ARG A 310 24.99 9.03 -8.08
CA ARG A 310 26.35 9.11 -7.53
C ARG A 310 26.72 7.79 -6.86
N GLU A 311 27.99 7.61 -6.57
CA GLU A 311 28.41 6.56 -5.67
C GLU A 311 27.94 6.87 -4.24
N LEU A 312 27.47 5.86 -3.53
CA LEU A 312 27.18 5.98 -2.11
C LEU A 312 28.47 5.96 -1.32
N LEU A 313 28.62 6.93 -0.43
CA LEU A 313 29.73 7.03 0.52
C LEU A 313 29.48 6.14 1.74
N GLU A 314 30.50 5.95 2.58
CA GLU A 314 30.36 5.19 3.84
C GLU A 314 29.25 5.77 4.73
N GLU A 315 29.20 7.10 4.85
CA GLU A 315 28.16 7.82 5.61
C GLU A 315 26.73 7.59 5.11
N ASP A 316 26.55 7.40 3.79
CA ASP A 316 25.22 7.04 3.23
C ASP A 316 24.80 5.64 3.67
N TYR A 317 25.74 4.68 3.61
CA TYR A 317 25.48 3.31 4.08
C TYR A 317 25.21 3.28 5.58
N GLU A 318 25.96 4.05 6.37
CA GLU A 318 25.71 4.18 7.82
C GLU A 318 24.32 4.75 8.10
N ALA A 319 23.88 5.77 7.36
CA ALA A 319 22.55 6.36 7.50
C ALA A 319 21.46 5.35 7.12
N ILE A 320 21.60 4.66 5.96
CA ILE A 320 20.66 3.65 5.51
C ILE A 320 20.52 2.53 6.56
N VAL A 321 21.63 1.94 6.96
CA VAL A 321 21.65 0.81 7.91
C VAL A 321 21.16 1.25 9.28
N GLY A 322 21.58 2.42 9.74
CA GLY A 322 21.17 2.98 11.03
C GLY A 322 19.66 3.19 11.13
N ALA A 323 19.03 3.75 10.08
CA ALA A 323 17.58 3.92 10.02
C ALA A 323 16.85 2.57 9.86
N THR A 324 17.39 1.66 9.04
CA THR A 324 16.86 0.30 8.89
C THR A 324 16.75 -0.42 10.24
N PHE A 325 17.82 -0.41 11.03
CA PHE A 325 17.80 -1.11 12.34
C PHE A 325 16.93 -0.45 13.41
N LYS A 326 16.63 0.84 13.27
CA LYS A 326 15.70 1.57 14.14
C LYS A 326 14.25 1.34 13.75
N SER A 327 13.99 0.85 12.54
CA SER A 327 12.63 0.62 12.05
C SER A 327 11.91 -0.44 12.89
N PRO A 328 10.66 -0.20 13.29
CA PRO A 328 9.84 -1.20 13.99
C PRO A 328 9.58 -2.46 13.13
N CYS A 329 9.71 -2.36 11.81
CA CYS A 329 9.58 -3.50 10.90
C CYS A 329 10.62 -4.59 11.18
N MET A 330 11.80 -4.22 11.69
CA MET A 330 12.86 -5.16 12.08
C MET A 330 12.46 -6.10 13.22
N ALA A 331 11.37 -5.85 13.92
CA ALA A 331 10.84 -6.79 14.91
C ALA A 331 10.42 -8.13 14.30
N ASN A 332 10.08 -8.15 13.02
CA ASN A 332 9.70 -9.35 12.27
C ASN A 332 10.88 -10.02 11.55
N TRP A 333 12.05 -9.38 11.51
CA TRP A 333 13.23 -9.95 10.89
C TRP A 333 13.79 -11.13 11.68
N VAL A 334 14.03 -12.25 11.02
CA VAL A 334 14.34 -13.54 11.65
C VAL A 334 15.81 -13.94 11.64
N LYS A 335 16.64 -13.24 10.86
CA LYS A 335 18.09 -13.51 10.76
C LYS A 335 18.88 -12.53 11.65
N ASP A 336 20.18 -12.81 11.78
CA ASP A 336 21.11 -11.94 12.48
C ASP A 336 21.14 -10.53 11.86
N LYS A 337 21.29 -9.52 12.70
CA LYS A 337 21.33 -8.12 12.30
C LYS A 337 22.78 -7.69 12.09
N ARG A 338 23.33 -7.91 10.89
CA ARG A 338 24.69 -7.49 10.53
C ARG A 338 24.64 -6.40 9.47
N SER A 339 25.23 -5.26 9.78
CA SER A 339 25.32 -4.10 8.87
C SER A 339 25.99 -4.45 7.55
N GLU A 340 27.06 -5.25 7.62
CA GLU A 340 27.85 -5.69 6.47
C GLU A 340 27.01 -6.48 5.45
N ASP A 341 26.11 -7.35 5.92
CA ASP A 341 25.24 -8.14 5.02
C ASP A 341 24.31 -7.22 4.21
N ILE A 342 23.77 -6.17 4.85
CA ILE A 342 22.90 -5.19 4.17
C ILE A 342 23.69 -4.41 3.14
N VAL A 343 24.85 -3.88 3.50
CA VAL A 343 25.72 -3.10 2.59
C VAL A 343 26.15 -3.93 1.39
N ASN A 344 26.60 -5.18 1.62
CA ASN A 344 27.02 -6.09 0.55
C ASN A 344 25.86 -6.45 -0.38
N ALA A 345 24.67 -6.68 0.17
CA ALA A 345 23.49 -6.98 -0.63
C ALA A 345 23.02 -5.78 -1.48
N ILE A 346 23.05 -4.55 -0.94
CA ILE A 346 22.77 -3.33 -1.72
C ILE A 346 23.74 -3.22 -2.90
N LYS A 347 25.05 -3.36 -2.64
CA LYS A 347 26.09 -3.32 -3.68
C LYS A 347 25.90 -4.42 -4.72
N PHE A 348 25.55 -5.64 -4.28
CA PHE A 348 25.29 -6.76 -5.18
C PHE A 348 24.10 -6.50 -6.10
N VAL A 349 22.96 -6.07 -5.53
CA VAL A 349 21.73 -5.81 -6.32
C VAL A 349 21.96 -4.71 -7.34
N ASP A 350 22.63 -3.61 -6.95
CA ASP A 350 22.96 -2.52 -7.85
C ASP A 350 23.89 -2.96 -8.99
N ALA A 351 24.92 -3.75 -8.68
CA ALA A 351 25.82 -4.30 -9.69
C ALA A 351 25.10 -5.26 -10.65
N TYR A 352 24.27 -6.15 -10.10
CA TYR A 352 23.48 -7.13 -10.88
C TYR A 352 22.51 -6.44 -11.84
N GLY A 353 21.90 -5.34 -11.39
CA GLY A 353 20.95 -4.58 -12.20
C GLY A 353 21.58 -3.83 -13.38
N ARG A 354 22.89 -3.54 -13.31
CA ARG A 354 23.64 -2.84 -14.36
C ARG A 354 24.08 -3.77 -15.52
N GLU A 355 24.08 -5.10 -15.31
CA GLU A 355 24.31 -6.10 -16.36
C GLU A 355 23.05 -6.34 -17.22
#